data_f2f0f6437ce566d5e6fada5859c13092
#
_entry.id   f2f0f6437ce566d5e6fada5859c13092
#
_cell.length_a   1.000
_cell.length_b   1.000
_cell.length_c   1.000
_cell.angle_alpha   90.00
_cell.angle_beta   90.00
_cell.angle_gamma   90.00
#
_symmetry.space_group_name_H-M   'P 1'
#
loop_
_entity.id
_entity.type
_entity.pdbx_description
1 polymer ?
#
loop_
_entity_poly.entity_id
_entity_poly.type
_entity_poly.pdbx_seq_one_letter_code
_entity_poly.pdbx_strand_id
1 'polypeptide(L)'
;KPEWMEELQDREVIFPHFVNYMSRFNNPRTRKKSLYYNHDGSGQYVWKKDDLIDLTFPQVLDRMVEEFPDQYAFKYTTLDYTRTYEEFREDVDNFARALVSLGVRPGMKVAIWAPNVPAWFITFWATTKIGAVLVTVNTAYKIHEAEYLLRQSDTHTLVMIESALDSNYRKIINEICPEIEQTKAGSPLHCKRLPFLRNVI
;
A
#
# COMPACT_ATOMS: atom_id res chain seq x y z
N LYS A 1 26.56 -9.93 -21.03
CA LYS A 1 26.69 -9.68 -19.57
C LYS A 1 27.82 -8.66 -19.40
N PRO A 2 27.64 -7.60 -18.58
CA PRO A 2 28.75 -6.71 -18.26
C PRO A 2 29.80 -7.45 -17.42
N GLU A 3 31.09 -7.18 -17.66
CA GLU A 3 32.22 -7.82 -16.97
C GLU A 3 32.13 -7.80 -15.45
N TRP A 4 31.57 -6.71 -14.86
CA TRP A 4 31.36 -6.61 -13.43
C TRP A 4 30.36 -7.64 -12.86
N MET A 5 29.48 -8.22 -13.69
CA MET A 5 28.57 -9.29 -13.28
C MET A 5 29.26 -10.65 -13.14
N GLU A 6 30.35 -10.87 -13.85
CA GLU A 6 31.18 -12.09 -13.74
C GLU A 6 32.03 -12.01 -12.46
N GLU A 7 32.62 -10.87 -12.16
CA GLU A 7 33.34 -10.63 -10.90
C GLU A 7 32.49 -10.81 -9.64
N LEU A 8 31.18 -10.52 -9.69
CA LEU A 8 30.26 -10.72 -8.58
C LEU A 8 29.86 -12.19 -8.39
N GLN A 9 29.95 -13.03 -9.43
CA GLN A 9 29.67 -14.46 -9.34
C GLN A 9 30.81 -15.24 -8.66
N ASP A 10 32.04 -14.76 -8.78
CA ASP A 10 33.24 -15.40 -8.19
C ASP A 10 33.45 -15.02 -6.71
N ARG A 11 32.74 -14.04 -6.19
CA ARG A 11 32.80 -13.67 -4.77
C ARG A 11 31.71 -14.39 -3.98
N GLU A 12 31.98 -15.59 -3.54
CA GLU A 12 31.11 -16.44 -2.71
C GLU A 12 30.57 -15.79 -1.41
N VAL A 13 30.94 -14.57 -1.12
CA VAL A 13 30.75 -13.99 0.23
C VAL A 13 29.76 -12.84 0.29
N ILE A 14 29.33 -12.21 -0.81
CA ILE A 14 28.65 -10.91 -0.66
C ILE A 14 27.13 -10.92 -0.90
N PHE A 15 26.55 -11.80 -1.72
CA PHE A 15 25.11 -11.74 -2.01
C PHE A 15 24.44 -13.11 -2.27
N PRO A 16 24.37 -14.03 -1.30
CA PRO A 16 23.58 -15.26 -1.50
C PRO A 16 22.10 -14.95 -1.80
N HIS A 17 21.58 -13.82 -1.27
CA HIS A 17 20.22 -13.36 -1.57
C HIS A 17 20.07 -12.74 -2.97
N PHE A 18 21.10 -12.06 -3.49
CA PHE A 18 21.08 -11.48 -4.83
C PHE A 18 21.17 -12.57 -5.91
N VAL A 19 22.01 -13.59 -5.72
CA VAL A 19 22.09 -14.74 -6.60
C VAL A 19 20.79 -15.54 -6.60
N ASN A 20 20.16 -15.72 -5.44
CA ASN A 20 18.84 -16.33 -5.31
C ASN A 20 17.73 -15.47 -5.95
N TYR A 21 17.81 -14.16 -5.81
CA TYR A 21 16.91 -13.22 -6.47
C TYR A 21 17.05 -13.30 -7.99
N MET A 22 18.28 -13.25 -8.51
CA MET A 22 18.54 -13.32 -9.94
C MET A 22 18.25 -14.71 -10.53
N SER A 23 18.44 -15.81 -9.78
CA SER A 23 18.07 -17.15 -10.20
C SER A 23 16.56 -17.33 -10.37
N ARG A 24 15.76 -16.61 -9.59
CA ARG A 24 14.30 -16.57 -9.75
C ARG A 24 13.87 -15.92 -11.06
N PHE A 25 14.57 -14.85 -11.51
CA PHE A 25 14.34 -14.24 -12.82
C PHE A 25 14.77 -15.15 -13.99
N ASN A 26 15.69 -16.08 -13.76
CA ASN A 26 16.12 -17.07 -14.74
C ASN A 26 15.29 -18.37 -14.70
N ASN A 27 14.33 -18.51 -13.79
CA ASN A 27 13.46 -19.66 -13.73
C ASN A 27 12.51 -19.69 -14.96
N PRO A 28 12.56 -20.75 -15.80
CA PRO A 28 11.70 -20.84 -16.98
C PRO A 28 10.20 -20.76 -16.69
N ARG A 29 9.77 -21.14 -15.47
CA ARG A 29 8.37 -21.05 -15.03
C ARG A 29 7.96 -19.61 -14.73
N THR A 30 8.84 -18.80 -14.14
CA THR A 30 8.56 -17.39 -13.87
C THR A 30 8.73 -16.53 -15.11
N ARG A 31 9.67 -16.85 -16.00
CA ARG A 31 9.86 -16.16 -17.29
C ARG A 31 8.63 -16.20 -18.19
N LYS A 32 7.90 -17.32 -18.24
CA LYS A 32 6.73 -17.49 -19.13
C LYS A 32 5.49 -16.77 -18.65
N LYS A 33 5.45 -16.28 -17.40
CA LYS A 33 4.27 -15.71 -16.77
C LYS A 33 4.45 -14.26 -16.31
N SER A 34 5.64 -13.68 -16.42
CA SER A 34 5.88 -12.29 -16.02
C SER A 34 5.21 -11.33 -17.00
N LEU A 35 4.30 -10.52 -16.50
CA LEU A 35 3.66 -9.43 -17.24
C LEU A 35 4.65 -8.34 -17.68
N TYR A 36 5.86 -8.34 -17.15
CA TYR A 36 6.85 -7.27 -17.29
C TYR A 36 8.14 -7.70 -17.99
N TYR A 37 8.26 -8.95 -18.46
CA TYR A 37 9.50 -9.43 -19.04
C TYR A 37 9.31 -9.88 -20.49
N ASN A 38 10.14 -9.36 -21.38
CA ASN A 38 10.24 -9.89 -22.72
C ASN A 38 10.79 -11.32 -22.70
N HIS A 39 10.07 -12.22 -23.33
CA HIS A 39 10.38 -13.64 -23.36
C HIS A 39 11.49 -14.03 -24.34
N ASP A 40 12.01 -13.08 -25.11
CA ASP A 40 13.08 -13.30 -26.09
C ASP A 40 14.50 -13.33 -25.48
N GLY A 41 14.61 -13.00 -24.20
CA GLY A 41 15.89 -12.98 -23.48
C GLY A 41 16.77 -11.78 -23.80
N SER A 42 16.30 -10.82 -24.61
CA SER A 42 17.08 -9.64 -25.02
C SER A 42 17.25 -8.61 -23.90
N GLY A 43 16.46 -8.71 -22.84
CA GLY A 43 16.43 -7.72 -21.76
C GLY A 43 15.87 -6.35 -22.17
N GLN A 44 15.41 -6.22 -23.38
CA GLN A 44 14.76 -4.99 -23.85
C GLN A 44 13.27 -5.02 -23.50
N TYR A 45 12.83 -3.97 -22.83
CA TYR A 45 11.42 -3.76 -22.56
C TYR A 45 10.73 -3.27 -23.85
N VAL A 46 9.96 -4.13 -24.49
CA VAL A 46 9.12 -3.73 -25.61
C VAL A 46 7.70 -3.49 -25.11
N TRP A 47 7.28 -2.22 -25.12
CA TRP A 47 5.89 -1.87 -24.95
C TRP A 47 5.09 -2.45 -26.11
N LYS A 48 4.31 -3.49 -25.84
CA LYS A 48 3.23 -3.84 -26.74
C LYS A 48 2.06 -2.89 -26.45
N LYS A 49 1.77 -2.03 -27.39
CA LYS A 49 0.75 -0.98 -27.26
C LYS A 49 -0.66 -1.56 -27.03
N ASP A 50 -0.82 -2.85 -27.25
CA ASP A 50 -2.11 -3.56 -27.20
C ASP A 50 -2.30 -4.38 -25.91
N ASP A 51 -1.30 -4.41 -25.00
CA ASP A 51 -1.34 -5.21 -23.77
C ASP A 51 -1.69 -4.34 -22.53
N LEU A 52 -2.67 -3.43 -22.67
CA LEU A 52 -3.24 -2.76 -21.50
C LEU A 52 -3.96 -3.79 -20.62
N ILE A 53 -3.67 -3.77 -19.34
CA ILE A 53 -4.36 -4.61 -18.36
C ILE A 53 -5.76 -4.03 -18.14
N ASP A 54 -6.80 -4.68 -18.66
CA ASP A 54 -8.19 -4.32 -18.41
C ASP A 54 -8.71 -5.02 -17.16
N LEU A 55 -8.07 -4.72 -16.03
CA LEU A 55 -8.38 -5.23 -14.70
C LEU A 55 -8.36 -4.11 -13.69
N THR A 56 -9.23 -4.20 -12.69
CA THR A 56 -9.16 -3.34 -11.49
C THR A 56 -7.97 -3.75 -10.61
N PHE A 57 -7.51 -2.86 -9.74
CA PHE A 57 -6.44 -3.19 -8.77
C PHE A 57 -6.73 -4.48 -7.99
N PRO A 58 -7.92 -4.69 -7.39
CA PRO A 58 -8.22 -5.95 -6.70
C PRO A 58 -8.08 -7.18 -7.60
N GLN A 59 -8.56 -7.11 -8.84
CA GLN A 59 -8.44 -8.22 -9.80
C GLN A 59 -6.98 -8.51 -10.18
N VAL A 60 -6.12 -7.47 -10.24
CA VAL A 60 -4.68 -7.67 -10.45
C VAL A 60 -4.07 -8.41 -9.25
N LEU A 61 -4.42 -8.03 -8.02
CA LEU A 61 -3.94 -8.74 -6.84
C LEU A 61 -4.40 -10.20 -6.82
N ASP A 62 -5.67 -10.46 -7.07
CA ASP A 62 -6.21 -11.82 -7.13
C ASP A 62 -5.48 -12.66 -8.19
N ARG A 63 -5.23 -12.09 -9.37
CA ARG A 63 -4.43 -12.74 -10.41
C ARG A 63 -2.99 -13.03 -9.98
N MET A 64 -2.35 -12.09 -9.28
CA MET A 64 -0.99 -12.31 -8.75
C MET A 64 -0.97 -13.45 -7.72
N VAL A 65 -2.01 -13.57 -6.90
CA VAL A 65 -2.15 -14.70 -5.95
C VAL A 65 -2.36 -16.03 -6.69
N GLU A 66 -3.18 -16.05 -7.73
CA GLU A 66 -3.39 -17.26 -8.53
C GLU A 66 -2.11 -17.74 -9.24
N GLU A 67 -1.32 -16.79 -9.76
CA GLU A 67 -0.11 -17.12 -10.52
C GLU A 67 1.12 -17.33 -9.63
N PHE A 68 1.24 -16.60 -8.52
CA PHE A 68 2.46 -16.53 -7.68
C PHE A 68 2.14 -16.47 -6.17
N PRO A 69 1.34 -17.38 -5.60
CA PRO A 69 0.87 -17.29 -4.21
C PRO A 69 2.02 -17.16 -3.20
N ASP A 70 3.07 -17.94 -3.36
CA ASP A 70 4.20 -18.04 -2.44
C ASP A 70 5.33 -17.03 -2.71
N GLN A 71 5.19 -16.19 -3.77
CA GLN A 71 6.18 -15.17 -4.08
C GLN A 71 6.00 -13.98 -3.14
N TYR A 72 7.12 -13.40 -2.68
CA TYR A 72 7.07 -12.20 -1.87
C TYR A 72 6.49 -11.01 -2.66
N ALA A 73 5.38 -10.48 -2.16
CA ALA A 73 4.80 -9.22 -2.63
C ALA A 73 5.56 -8.03 -2.02
N PHE A 74 5.84 -8.10 -0.71
CA PHE A 74 6.53 -7.07 0.03
C PHE A 74 7.55 -7.64 1.00
N LYS A 75 8.65 -6.91 1.14
CA LYS A 75 9.66 -7.15 2.17
C LYS A 75 10.18 -5.81 2.69
N TYR A 76 9.77 -5.48 3.90
CA TYR A 76 10.29 -4.33 4.64
C TYR A 76 11.42 -4.80 5.54
N THR A 77 12.64 -4.37 5.25
CA THR A 77 13.85 -4.81 5.97
C THR A 77 13.98 -4.19 7.37
N THR A 78 13.29 -3.09 7.61
CA THR A 78 13.38 -2.32 8.87
C THR A 78 12.15 -2.47 9.76
N LEU A 79 11.08 -3.11 9.30
CA LEU A 79 9.78 -3.18 10.01
C LEU A 79 9.33 -4.61 10.28
N ASP A 80 10.19 -5.61 10.11
CA ASP A 80 9.86 -7.04 10.27
C ASP A 80 8.51 -7.42 9.61
N TYR A 81 8.27 -6.86 8.41
CA TYR A 81 7.08 -7.16 7.64
C TYR A 81 7.48 -7.76 6.29
N THR A 82 7.23 -9.03 6.13
CA THR A 82 7.40 -9.76 4.87
C THR A 82 6.11 -10.50 4.59
N ARG A 83 5.59 -10.36 3.36
CA ARG A 83 4.34 -11.01 2.92
C ARG A 83 4.51 -11.60 1.53
N THR A 84 4.02 -12.81 1.35
CA THR A 84 3.72 -13.36 0.02
C THR A 84 2.51 -12.65 -0.57
N TYR A 85 2.21 -12.88 -1.86
CA TYR A 85 0.98 -12.32 -2.47
C TYR A 85 -0.27 -12.85 -1.77
N GLU A 86 -0.30 -14.12 -1.38
CA GLU A 86 -1.42 -14.71 -0.66
C GLU A 86 -1.62 -14.07 0.72
N GLU A 87 -0.56 -13.99 1.53
CA GLU A 87 -0.60 -13.34 2.84
C GLU A 87 -0.97 -11.85 2.75
N PHE A 88 -0.45 -11.15 1.73
CA PHE A 88 -0.77 -9.74 1.52
C PHE A 88 -2.25 -9.55 1.14
N ARG A 89 -2.82 -10.42 0.29
CA ARG A 89 -4.25 -10.42 -0.02
C ARG A 89 -5.08 -10.62 1.24
N GLU A 90 -4.67 -11.52 2.14
CA GLU A 90 -5.36 -11.74 3.41
C GLU A 90 -5.35 -10.48 4.29
N ASP A 91 -4.20 -9.81 4.43
CA ASP A 91 -4.09 -8.53 5.15
C ASP A 91 -5.02 -7.47 4.54
N VAL A 92 -5.07 -7.36 3.21
CA VAL A 92 -5.96 -6.45 2.48
C VAL A 92 -7.43 -6.78 2.73
N ASP A 93 -7.82 -8.06 2.70
CA ASP A 93 -9.19 -8.50 2.91
C ASP A 93 -9.66 -8.25 4.35
N ASN A 94 -8.79 -8.48 5.31
CA ASN A 94 -9.05 -8.21 6.71
C ASN A 94 -9.31 -6.71 6.93
N PHE A 95 -8.46 -5.87 6.37
CA PHE A 95 -8.61 -4.42 6.50
C PHE A 95 -9.83 -3.89 5.71
N ALA A 96 -10.11 -4.44 4.54
CA ALA A 96 -11.32 -4.11 3.76
C ALA A 96 -12.59 -4.40 4.56
N ARG A 97 -12.67 -5.57 5.22
CA ARG A 97 -13.78 -5.91 6.13
C ARG A 97 -13.89 -4.94 7.31
N ALA A 98 -12.76 -4.55 7.89
CA ALA A 98 -12.73 -3.56 8.96
C ALA A 98 -13.28 -2.20 8.50
N LEU A 99 -12.86 -1.70 7.34
CA LEU A 99 -13.37 -0.45 6.77
C LEU A 99 -14.89 -0.51 6.54
N VAL A 100 -15.39 -1.62 6.01
CA VAL A 100 -16.85 -1.82 5.81
C VAL A 100 -17.59 -1.83 7.14
N SER A 101 -17.04 -2.47 8.18
CA SER A 101 -17.64 -2.49 9.54
C SER A 101 -17.68 -1.10 10.18
N LEU A 102 -16.73 -0.23 9.86
CA LEU A 102 -16.69 1.17 10.27
C LEU A 102 -17.60 2.09 9.44
N GLY A 103 -18.40 1.51 8.56
CA GLY A 103 -19.40 2.24 7.78
C GLY A 103 -18.91 2.79 6.44
N VAL A 104 -17.68 2.48 6.00
CA VAL A 104 -17.19 2.89 4.68
C VAL A 104 -17.98 2.18 3.58
N ARG A 105 -18.41 2.94 2.58
CA ARG A 105 -19.18 2.46 1.42
C ARG A 105 -18.49 2.89 0.11
N PRO A 106 -18.82 2.28 -1.02
CA PRO A 106 -18.31 2.71 -2.33
C PRO A 106 -18.50 4.23 -2.54
N GLY A 107 -17.46 4.87 -3.08
CA GLY A 107 -17.41 6.33 -3.29
C GLY A 107 -17.06 7.19 -2.08
N MET A 108 -17.09 6.64 -0.85
CA MET A 108 -16.62 7.35 0.33
C MET A 108 -15.10 7.49 0.33
N LYS A 109 -14.59 8.53 1.00
CA LYS A 109 -13.16 8.87 1.01
C LYS A 109 -12.50 8.33 2.27
N VAL A 110 -11.44 7.57 2.06
CA VAL A 110 -10.54 7.08 3.11
C VAL A 110 -9.20 7.78 2.93
N ALA A 111 -8.80 8.59 3.89
CA ALA A 111 -7.49 9.24 3.86
C ALA A 111 -6.44 8.36 4.52
N ILE A 112 -5.22 8.37 3.96
CA ILE A 112 -4.03 7.73 4.56
C ILE A 112 -2.96 8.78 4.83
N TRP A 113 -2.54 8.89 6.07
CA TRP A 113 -1.50 9.82 6.53
C TRP A 113 -0.35 9.04 7.16
N ALA A 114 0.53 8.55 6.33
CA ALA A 114 1.69 7.75 6.70
C ALA A 114 2.77 7.84 5.63
N PRO A 115 4.06 7.66 5.98
CA PRO A 115 5.11 7.38 5.02
C PRO A 115 4.96 5.97 4.44
N ASN A 116 5.99 5.52 3.69
CA ASN A 116 6.02 4.18 3.09
C ASN A 116 6.14 3.07 4.14
N VAL A 117 5.04 2.76 4.79
CA VAL A 117 4.89 1.66 5.76
C VAL A 117 3.87 0.65 5.25
N PRO A 118 3.86 -0.60 5.75
CA PRO A 118 2.91 -1.63 5.31
C PRO A 118 1.45 -1.17 5.32
N ALA A 119 1.03 -0.46 6.37
CA ALA A 119 -0.32 0.07 6.51
C ALA A 119 -0.75 0.95 5.33
N TRP A 120 0.20 1.66 4.68
CA TRP A 120 -0.09 2.50 3.53
C TRP A 120 -0.59 1.66 2.34
N PHE A 121 0.13 0.58 2.01
CA PHE A 121 -0.23 -0.31 0.90
C PHE A 121 -1.49 -1.11 1.21
N ILE A 122 -1.62 -1.63 2.43
CA ILE A 122 -2.83 -2.33 2.87
C ILE A 122 -4.04 -1.41 2.73
N THR A 123 -3.93 -0.15 3.17
CA THR A 123 -5.02 0.84 3.04
C THR A 123 -5.37 1.12 1.59
N PHE A 124 -4.37 1.30 0.72
CA PHE A 124 -4.60 1.51 -0.71
C PHE A 124 -5.41 0.37 -1.34
N TRP A 125 -4.93 -0.87 -1.17
CA TRP A 125 -5.57 -2.03 -1.78
C TRP A 125 -6.94 -2.33 -1.17
N ALA A 126 -7.08 -2.21 0.15
CA ALA A 126 -8.36 -2.39 0.83
C ALA A 126 -9.41 -1.35 0.40
N THR A 127 -9.00 -0.09 0.29
CA THR A 127 -9.87 1.00 -0.16
C THR A 127 -10.34 0.78 -1.59
N THR A 128 -9.44 0.41 -2.50
CA THR A 128 -9.80 0.10 -3.89
C THR A 128 -10.70 -1.13 -3.99
N LYS A 129 -10.48 -2.14 -3.14
CA LYS A 129 -11.28 -3.38 -3.13
C LYS A 129 -12.75 -3.14 -2.79
N ILE A 130 -13.04 -2.22 -1.90
CA ILE A 130 -14.42 -1.88 -1.50
C ILE A 130 -15.04 -0.76 -2.34
N GLY A 131 -14.35 -0.29 -3.40
CA GLY A 131 -14.81 0.79 -4.26
C GLY A 131 -14.84 2.17 -3.60
N ALA A 132 -14.11 2.36 -2.49
CA ALA A 132 -13.92 3.65 -1.88
C ALA A 132 -12.80 4.43 -2.57
N VAL A 133 -12.66 5.71 -2.28
CA VAL A 133 -11.66 6.60 -2.86
C VAL A 133 -10.54 6.84 -1.85
N LEU A 134 -9.30 6.53 -2.23
CA LEU A 134 -8.16 6.84 -1.38
C LEU A 134 -7.75 8.30 -1.54
N VAL A 135 -7.53 8.98 -0.41
CA VAL A 135 -6.98 10.33 -0.31
C VAL A 135 -5.62 10.25 0.36
N THR A 136 -4.56 10.61 -0.36
CA THR A 136 -3.20 10.59 0.19
C THR A 136 -2.89 11.92 0.86
N VAL A 137 -2.48 11.87 2.14
CA VAL A 137 -2.09 13.06 2.91
C VAL A 137 -0.57 13.18 2.89
N ASN A 138 -0.05 14.33 2.49
CA ASN A 138 1.39 14.57 2.50
C ASN A 138 1.92 14.53 3.94
N THR A 139 3.01 13.80 4.15
CA THR A 139 3.63 13.61 5.46
C THR A 139 4.20 14.89 6.07
N ALA A 140 4.47 15.91 5.27
CA ALA A 140 4.95 17.22 5.73
C ALA A 140 3.82 18.17 6.18
N TYR A 141 2.55 17.83 5.92
CA TYR A 141 1.43 18.69 6.29
C TYR A 141 1.35 18.93 7.80
N LYS A 142 1.01 20.16 8.16
CA LYS A 142 0.70 20.57 9.53
C LYS A 142 -0.81 20.83 9.62
N ILE A 143 -1.25 21.51 10.66
CA ILE A 143 -2.66 21.67 11.03
C ILE A 143 -3.50 22.23 9.87
N HIS A 144 -3.07 23.34 9.27
CA HIS A 144 -3.88 24.04 8.27
C HIS A 144 -4.02 23.26 6.96
N GLU A 145 -2.92 22.68 6.47
CA GLU A 145 -2.95 21.90 5.24
C GLU A 145 -3.70 20.58 5.42
N ALA A 146 -3.50 19.91 6.56
CA ALA A 146 -4.20 18.66 6.86
C ALA A 146 -5.72 18.89 7.01
N GLU A 147 -6.13 19.93 7.74
CA GLU A 147 -7.53 20.32 7.86
C GLU A 147 -8.15 20.63 6.50
N TYR A 148 -7.46 21.47 5.71
CA TYR A 148 -7.94 21.83 4.38
C TYR A 148 -8.17 20.61 3.49
N LEU A 149 -7.17 19.71 3.41
CA LEU A 149 -7.27 18.52 2.58
C LEU A 149 -8.40 17.58 3.04
N LEU A 150 -8.47 17.27 4.33
CA LEU A 150 -9.48 16.37 4.90
C LEU A 150 -10.89 16.92 4.73
N ARG A 151 -11.05 18.23 4.83
CA ARG A 151 -12.33 18.92 4.63
C ARG A 151 -12.72 18.98 3.16
N GLN A 152 -11.78 19.37 2.28
CA GLN A 152 -12.00 19.49 0.85
C GLN A 152 -12.34 18.15 0.19
N SER A 153 -11.78 17.06 0.71
CA SER A 153 -12.04 15.71 0.22
C SER A 153 -13.27 15.05 0.80
N ASP A 154 -13.99 15.68 1.76
CA ASP A 154 -15.06 15.03 2.50
C ASP A 154 -14.65 13.70 3.11
N THR A 155 -13.46 13.65 3.71
CA THR A 155 -12.89 12.42 4.26
C THR A 155 -13.80 11.83 5.34
N HIS A 156 -14.20 10.56 5.13
CA HIS A 156 -15.03 9.80 6.07
C HIS A 156 -14.19 9.08 7.14
N THR A 157 -13.08 8.48 6.73
CA THR A 157 -12.18 7.73 7.62
C THR A 157 -10.74 8.17 7.37
N LEU A 158 -10.05 8.50 8.44
CA LEU A 158 -8.61 8.78 8.43
C LEU A 158 -7.85 7.60 9.01
N VAL A 159 -6.98 7.02 8.22
CA VAL A 159 -5.98 6.01 8.64
C VAL A 159 -4.65 6.73 8.79
N MET A 160 -3.99 6.58 9.93
CA MET A 160 -2.72 7.28 10.16
C MET A 160 -1.81 6.53 11.10
N ILE A 161 -0.52 6.82 11.04
CA ILE A 161 0.42 6.48 12.10
C ILE A 161 0.47 7.62 13.14
N GLU A 162 1.02 7.33 14.32
CA GLU A 162 1.08 8.33 15.39
C GLU A 162 1.96 9.52 15.06
N SER A 163 3.12 9.26 14.46
CA SER A 163 4.10 10.29 14.10
C SER A 163 5.04 9.85 13.00
N ALA A 164 5.59 10.80 12.26
CA ALA A 164 6.70 10.58 11.34
C ALA A 164 7.59 11.82 11.28
N LEU A 165 8.91 11.59 11.14
CA LEU A 165 9.91 12.66 11.12
C LEU A 165 9.75 13.59 12.32
N ASP A 166 9.52 14.88 12.07
CA ASP A 166 9.34 15.96 13.04
C ASP A 166 7.86 16.26 13.35
N SER A 167 6.94 15.44 12.84
CA SER A 167 5.50 15.67 12.95
C SER A 167 4.81 14.60 13.79
N ASN A 168 4.08 15.03 14.81
CA ASN A 168 3.17 14.20 15.58
C ASN A 168 1.75 14.38 15.01
N TYR A 169 1.33 13.42 14.18
CA TYR A 169 0.03 13.47 13.49
C TYR A 169 -1.14 13.34 14.47
N ARG A 170 -0.96 12.54 15.53
CA ARG A 170 -1.96 12.41 16.59
C ARG A 170 -2.25 13.74 17.27
N LYS A 171 -1.19 14.51 17.59
CA LYS A 171 -1.34 15.84 18.17
C LYS A 171 -2.05 16.78 17.21
N ILE A 172 -1.68 16.75 15.94
CA ILE A 172 -2.29 17.59 14.91
C ILE A 172 -3.77 17.27 14.75
N ILE A 173 -4.15 15.99 14.61
CA ILE A 173 -5.55 15.63 14.43
C ILE A 173 -6.39 15.92 15.69
N ASN A 174 -5.84 15.78 16.89
CA ASN A 174 -6.53 16.14 18.13
C ASN A 174 -6.77 17.66 18.24
N GLU A 175 -5.86 18.48 17.71
CA GLU A 175 -6.04 19.93 17.65
C GLU A 175 -7.12 20.33 16.62
N ILE A 176 -7.17 19.64 15.45
CA ILE A 176 -8.21 19.84 14.45
C ILE A 176 -9.58 19.37 14.95
N CYS A 177 -9.60 18.26 15.65
CA CYS A 177 -10.79 17.55 16.11
C CYS A 177 -10.69 17.15 17.58
N PRO A 178 -10.80 18.09 18.52
CA PRO A 178 -10.71 17.80 19.96
C PRO A 178 -11.80 16.85 20.45
N GLU A 179 -12.88 16.68 19.69
CA GLU A 179 -13.97 15.75 19.99
C GLU A 179 -13.50 14.27 20.00
N ILE A 180 -12.34 13.95 19.42
CA ILE A 180 -11.76 12.61 19.47
C ILE A 180 -11.59 12.13 20.92
N GLU A 181 -11.11 12.99 21.81
CA GLU A 181 -10.86 12.65 23.23
C GLU A 181 -12.14 12.39 24.02
N GLN A 182 -13.26 12.93 23.56
CA GLN A 182 -14.58 12.81 24.22
C GLN A 182 -15.42 11.69 23.60
N THR A 183 -15.03 11.19 22.43
CA THR A 183 -15.80 10.17 21.72
C THR A 183 -15.45 8.80 22.25
N LYS A 184 -16.48 8.03 22.64
CA LYS A 184 -16.31 6.64 23.08
C LYS A 184 -15.75 5.80 21.94
N ALA A 185 -14.77 4.95 22.24
CA ALA A 185 -14.23 4.00 21.27
C ALA A 185 -15.33 3.17 20.59
N GLY A 186 -15.27 3.06 19.27
CA GLY A 186 -16.29 2.36 18.46
C GLY A 186 -17.55 3.18 18.15
N SER A 187 -17.65 4.42 18.62
CA SER A 187 -18.75 5.34 18.25
C SER A 187 -18.29 6.25 17.11
N PRO A 188 -19.20 6.62 16.18
CA PRO A 188 -18.86 7.56 15.13
C PRO A 188 -18.45 8.92 15.68
N LEU A 189 -17.39 9.48 15.14
CA LEU A 189 -16.90 10.81 15.47
C LEU A 189 -17.82 11.90 14.88
N HIS A 190 -17.99 12.99 15.61
CA HIS A 190 -18.69 14.18 15.17
C HIS A 190 -17.82 15.42 15.34
N CYS A 191 -16.89 15.62 14.41
CA CYS A 191 -15.97 16.74 14.43
C CYS A 191 -16.58 17.99 13.78
N LYS A 192 -16.58 19.11 14.50
CA LYS A 192 -17.14 20.38 14.00
C LYS A 192 -16.37 20.92 12.78
N ARG A 193 -15.04 20.79 12.81
CA ARG A 193 -14.17 21.29 11.73
C ARG A 193 -14.15 20.36 10.53
N LEU A 194 -14.39 19.04 10.75
CA LEU A 194 -14.39 17.98 9.73
C LEU A 194 -15.74 17.24 9.74
N PRO A 195 -16.79 17.83 9.16
CA PRO A 195 -18.17 17.35 9.35
C PRO A 195 -18.44 15.96 8.76
N PHE A 196 -17.61 15.47 7.85
CA PHE A 196 -17.72 14.14 7.25
C PHE A 196 -16.90 13.07 7.97
N LEU A 197 -15.92 13.47 8.80
CA LEU A 197 -15.05 12.54 9.50
C LEU A 197 -15.84 11.74 10.55
N ARG A 198 -15.77 10.42 10.45
CA ARG A 198 -16.44 9.48 11.37
C ARG A 198 -15.47 8.59 12.11
N ASN A 199 -14.31 8.29 11.52
CA ASN A 199 -13.32 7.39 12.10
C ASN A 199 -11.92 7.95 11.97
N VAL A 200 -11.11 7.76 13.01
CA VAL A 200 -9.66 7.92 13.00
C VAL A 200 -9.07 6.61 13.53
N ILE A 201 -8.15 5.99 12.77
CA ILE A 201 -7.58 4.66 13.01
C ILE A 201 -6.07 4.77 13.06
#